data_05ddc8e7130852bb7739633d5584c9fc
#
_entry.id   05ddc8e7130852bb7739633d5584c9fc
#
_cell.length_a   1.000
_cell.length_b   1.000
_cell.length_c   1.000
_cell.angle_alpha   90.00
_cell.angle_beta   90.00
_cell.angle_gamma   90.00
#
_symmetry.space_group_name_H-M   'P 1'
#
loop_
_entity.id
_entity.type
_entity.pdbx_description
1 polymer ?
#
loop_
_entity_poly.entity_id
_entity_poly.type
_entity_poly.pdbx_seq_one_letter_code
_entity_poly.pdbx_strand_id
1 'polypeptide(L)'
;MQKIETLDGYHVYYIRKGKKYNYLADRDNYKKDINALLKTVDDIKFDSLIIIFGIDTGEYLEDLYKLLCSKNRILIFEPNKEIFDENQNNINSDNVKLVFYDGNSVKSKLYSIINITNFNNLYVHAFGNYSSVYREEYETFMENLECVYYTACSSISIANRFREVFIRTP
;
A
#
# COMPACT_ATOMS: atom_id res chain seq x y z
N MET A 1 19.61 -7.98 -7.14
CA MET A 1 18.33 -8.62 -6.78
C MET A 1 18.17 -9.92 -7.56
N GLN A 2 17.53 -10.95 -7.04
CA GLN A 2 17.28 -12.22 -7.74
C GLN A 2 15.87 -12.70 -7.39
N LYS A 3 15.28 -13.46 -8.32
CA LYS A 3 13.93 -14.02 -8.24
C LYS A 3 14.04 -15.53 -8.21
N ILE A 4 13.28 -16.18 -7.33
CA ILE A 4 13.21 -17.65 -7.25
C ILE A 4 11.77 -18.11 -7.22
N GLU A 5 11.54 -19.35 -7.66
CA GLU A 5 10.26 -20.02 -7.52
C GLU A 5 10.12 -20.56 -6.09
N THR A 6 8.93 -20.38 -5.50
CA THR A 6 8.55 -20.86 -4.17
C THR A 6 8.06 -22.30 -4.22
N LEU A 7 7.95 -22.98 -3.08
CA LEU A 7 7.48 -24.37 -3.04
C LEU A 7 6.00 -24.52 -3.48
N ASP A 8 5.23 -23.47 -3.40
CA ASP A 8 3.81 -23.41 -3.81
C ASP A 8 3.58 -22.83 -5.22
N GLY A 9 4.69 -22.67 -6.01
CA GLY A 9 4.63 -22.35 -7.45
C GLY A 9 4.53 -20.86 -7.77
N TYR A 10 4.66 -19.99 -6.77
CA TYR A 10 4.78 -18.54 -6.96
C TYR A 10 6.25 -18.13 -7.14
N HIS A 11 6.48 -16.84 -7.30
CA HIS A 11 7.83 -16.30 -7.33
C HIS A 11 8.01 -15.26 -6.23
N VAL A 12 9.23 -15.20 -5.67
CA VAL A 12 9.60 -14.24 -4.64
C VAL A 12 10.96 -13.63 -4.95
N TYR A 13 11.07 -12.33 -4.73
CA TYR A 13 12.37 -11.69 -4.76
C TYR A 13 13.12 -11.88 -3.45
N TYR A 14 14.44 -11.96 -3.57
CA TYR A 14 15.31 -11.85 -2.41
C TYR A 14 16.42 -10.85 -2.65
N ILE A 15 16.80 -10.19 -1.57
CA ILE A 15 17.86 -9.19 -1.55
C ILE A 15 18.97 -9.63 -0.60
N ARG A 16 20.18 -9.25 -0.92
CA ARG A 16 21.32 -9.49 -0.04
C ARG A 16 21.57 -8.24 0.82
N LYS A 17 21.38 -8.36 2.14
CA LYS A 17 21.82 -7.37 3.13
C LYS A 17 23.00 -7.93 3.91
N GLY A 18 24.22 -7.44 3.63
CA GLY A 18 25.44 -7.97 4.22
C GLY A 18 25.73 -9.42 3.78
N LYS A 19 25.78 -10.34 4.76
CA LYS A 19 26.00 -11.78 4.52
C LYS A 19 24.72 -12.60 4.44
N LYS A 20 23.53 -12.01 4.69
CA LYS A 20 22.24 -12.69 4.71
C LYS A 20 21.43 -12.41 3.46
N TYR A 21 20.74 -13.44 3.00
CA TYR A 21 19.67 -13.32 2.01
C TYR A 21 18.35 -13.12 2.74
N ASN A 22 17.59 -12.11 2.33
CA ASN A 22 16.29 -11.78 2.89
C ASN A 22 15.25 -11.90 1.79
N TYR A 23 14.33 -12.83 1.95
CA TYR A 23 13.18 -13.00 1.04
C TYR A 23 12.13 -11.96 1.37
N LEU A 24 11.53 -11.36 0.34
CA LEU A 24 10.53 -10.31 0.51
C LEU A 24 9.14 -10.86 0.87
N ALA A 25 8.91 -12.15 0.61
CA ALA A 25 7.74 -12.89 1.08
C ALA A 25 8.17 -14.29 1.58
N ASP A 26 7.23 -15.08 2.08
CA ASP A 26 7.50 -16.44 2.53
C ASP A 26 7.88 -17.33 1.33
N ARG A 27 9.12 -17.80 1.32
CA ARG A 27 9.66 -18.59 0.21
C ARG A 27 9.09 -20.02 0.15
N ASP A 28 8.62 -20.54 1.27
CA ASP A 28 8.08 -21.89 1.36
C ASP A 28 6.55 -21.92 1.18
N ASN A 29 5.87 -20.79 1.47
CA ASN A 29 4.42 -20.67 1.37
C ASN A 29 4.00 -19.21 1.06
N TYR A 30 4.20 -18.79 -0.17
CA TYR A 30 3.84 -17.45 -0.65
C TYR A 30 2.34 -17.16 -0.51
N LYS A 31 1.52 -18.18 -0.71
CA LYS A 31 0.07 -18.08 -0.57
C LYS A 31 -0.39 -17.69 0.83
N LYS A 32 0.41 -17.97 1.86
CA LYS A 32 0.16 -17.50 3.23
C LYS A 32 0.18 -15.98 3.31
N ASP A 33 1.14 -15.33 2.63
CA ASP A 33 1.24 -13.87 2.61
C ASP A 33 0.12 -13.24 1.78
N ILE A 34 -0.27 -13.87 0.65
CA ILE A 34 -1.48 -13.48 -0.08
C ILE A 34 -2.70 -13.54 0.82
N ASN A 35 -2.92 -14.64 1.53
CA ASN A 35 -4.06 -14.80 2.42
C ASN A 35 -4.06 -13.80 3.57
N ALA A 36 -2.89 -13.41 4.09
CA ALA A 36 -2.78 -12.37 5.10
C ALA A 36 -3.21 -10.99 4.56
N LEU A 37 -2.81 -10.65 3.34
CA LEU A 37 -3.27 -9.44 2.66
C LEU A 37 -4.78 -9.47 2.42
N LEU A 38 -5.30 -10.56 1.84
CA LEU A 38 -6.73 -10.71 1.53
C LEU A 38 -7.58 -10.62 2.80
N LYS A 39 -7.11 -11.18 3.93
CA LYS A 39 -7.78 -11.06 5.22
C LYS A 39 -7.82 -9.62 5.73
N THR A 40 -6.82 -8.81 5.45
CA THR A 40 -6.83 -7.37 5.81
C THR A 40 -7.95 -6.61 5.11
N VAL A 41 -8.35 -7.06 3.93
CA VAL A 41 -9.38 -6.42 3.08
C VAL A 41 -10.63 -7.28 2.88
N ASP A 42 -10.83 -8.30 3.71
CA ASP A 42 -11.94 -9.25 3.60
C ASP A 42 -13.33 -8.58 3.72
N ASP A 43 -13.43 -7.55 4.56
CA ASP A 43 -14.64 -6.74 4.74
C ASP A 43 -14.59 -5.41 3.94
N ILE A 44 -13.88 -5.40 2.81
CA ILE A 44 -13.67 -4.18 2.04
C ILE A 44 -14.99 -3.50 1.68
N LYS A 45 -15.09 -2.24 2.04
CA LYS A 45 -16.26 -1.43 1.79
C LYS A 45 -16.11 -0.62 0.51
N PHE A 46 -17.23 -0.16 0.02
CA PHE A 46 -17.28 0.80 -1.06
C PHE A 46 -16.52 2.08 -0.68
N ASP A 47 -15.85 2.71 -1.64
CA ASP A 47 -15.02 3.90 -1.45
C ASP A 47 -13.86 3.71 -0.45
N SER A 48 -13.15 2.60 -0.58
CA SER A 48 -11.99 2.30 0.25
C SER A 48 -10.67 2.62 -0.46
N LEU A 49 -9.72 3.13 0.30
CA LEU A 49 -8.32 3.24 -0.09
C LEU A 49 -7.52 2.12 0.58
N ILE A 50 -6.80 1.36 -0.21
CA ILE A 50 -5.92 0.29 0.25
C ILE A 50 -4.49 0.75 -0.01
N ILE A 51 -3.69 0.80 1.03
CA ILE A 51 -2.26 1.12 0.95
C ILE A 51 -1.47 -0.14 1.26
N ILE A 52 -0.62 -0.54 0.33
CA ILE A 52 0.26 -1.71 0.47
C ILE A 52 1.70 -1.24 0.43
N PHE A 53 2.50 -1.70 1.37
CA PHE A 53 3.95 -1.51 1.37
C PHE A 53 4.63 -2.78 0.89
N GLY A 54 5.21 -2.72 -0.32
CA GLY A 54 5.84 -3.81 -1.03
C GLY A 54 4.98 -4.45 -2.11
N ILE A 55 5.49 -4.51 -3.33
CA ILE A 55 4.82 -5.22 -4.44
C ILE A 55 5.35 -6.63 -4.63
N ASP A 56 6.64 -6.87 -4.29
CA ASP A 56 7.34 -8.10 -4.63
C ASP A 56 7.18 -8.42 -6.13
N THR A 57 6.76 -9.60 -6.49
CA THR A 57 6.50 -9.98 -7.89
C THR A 57 5.15 -9.49 -8.41
N GLY A 58 4.29 -8.99 -7.55
CA GLY A 58 2.94 -8.54 -7.91
C GLY A 58 1.92 -9.67 -8.16
N GLU A 59 2.30 -10.92 -7.95
CA GLU A 59 1.41 -12.08 -8.22
C GLU A 59 0.15 -12.07 -7.34
N TYR A 60 0.17 -11.42 -6.18
CA TYR A 60 -1.00 -11.25 -5.31
C TYR A 60 -2.09 -10.33 -5.91
N LEU A 61 -1.75 -9.52 -6.91
CA LEU A 61 -2.69 -8.56 -7.50
C LEU A 61 -3.88 -9.25 -8.16
N GLU A 62 -3.69 -10.41 -8.77
CA GLU A 62 -4.78 -11.16 -9.40
C GLU A 62 -5.89 -11.55 -8.40
N ASP A 63 -5.50 -11.98 -7.19
CA ASP A 63 -6.44 -12.33 -6.15
C ASP A 63 -7.06 -11.09 -5.50
N LEU A 64 -6.28 -10.03 -5.34
CA LEU A 64 -6.77 -8.77 -4.80
C LEU A 64 -7.82 -8.13 -5.72
N TYR A 65 -7.61 -8.15 -7.04
CA TYR A 65 -8.57 -7.61 -8.02
C TYR A 65 -9.95 -8.26 -7.96
N LYS A 66 -10.04 -9.53 -7.56
CA LYS A 66 -11.33 -10.24 -7.42
C LYS A 66 -12.21 -9.67 -6.30
N LEU A 67 -11.60 -9.02 -5.31
CA LEU A 67 -12.30 -8.42 -4.16
C LEU A 67 -12.69 -6.96 -4.38
N LEU A 68 -12.12 -6.29 -5.40
CA LEU A 68 -12.28 -4.85 -5.58
C LEU A 68 -13.52 -4.50 -6.40
N CYS A 69 -14.16 -3.42 -6.04
CA CYS A 69 -15.12 -2.73 -6.91
C CYS A 69 -14.47 -1.51 -7.58
N SER A 70 -15.15 -0.93 -8.57
CA SER A 70 -14.67 0.23 -9.33
C SER A 70 -14.38 1.49 -8.51
N LYS A 71 -14.87 1.54 -7.28
CA LYS A 71 -14.70 2.67 -6.36
C LYS A 71 -13.54 2.49 -5.38
N ASN A 72 -12.98 1.28 -5.29
CA ASN A 72 -11.81 1.04 -4.47
C ASN A 72 -10.55 1.50 -5.20
N ARG A 73 -9.57 1.99 -4.45
CA ARG A 73 -8.26 2.41 -4.96
C ARG A 73 -7.16 1.75 -4.19
N ILE A 74 -6.10 1.36 -4.89
CA ILE A 74 -4.91 0.75 -4.31
C ILE A 74 -3.71 1.64 -4.58
N LEU A 75 -2.93 1.87 -3.55
CA LEU A 75 -1.60 2.47 -3.64
C LEU A 75 -0.57 1.48 -3.12
N ILE A 76 0.37 1.12 -3.95
CA ILE A 76 1.46 0.22 -3.59
C ILE A 76 2.74 1.06 -3.53
N PHE A 77 3.40 1.07 -2.39
CA PHE A 77 4.69 1.73 -2.19
C PHE A 77 5.80 0.69 -2.24
N GLU A 78 6.72 0.84 -3.19
CA GLU A 78 7.85 -0.07 -3.36
C GLU A 78 9.17 0.65 -3.02
N PRO A 79 9.89 0.20 -1.97
CA PRO A 79 11.15 0.81 -1.56
C PRO A 79 12.35 0.39 -2.42
N ASN A 80 12.26 -0.71 -3.16
CA ASN A 80 13.32 -1.18 -4.04
C ASN A 80 13.14 -0.64 -5.46
N LYS A 81 14.11 0.15 -5.92
CA LYS A 81 14.04 0.76 -7.24
C LYS A 81 14.02 -0.25 -8.40
N GLU A 82 14.77 -1.35 -8.30
CA GLU A 82 14.81 -2.38 -9.34
C GLU A 82 13.45 -3.10 -9.44
N ILE A 83 12.83 -3.44 -8.30
CA ILE A 83 11.49 -4.05 -8.25
C ILE A 83 10.44 -3.08 -8.79
N PHE A 84 10.52 -1.81 -8.42
CA PHE A 84 9.63 -0.79 -8.93
C PHE A 84 9.69 -0.68 -10.45
N ASP A 85 10.90 -0.56 -11.02
CA ASP A 85 11.11 -0.41 -12.46
C ASP A 85 10.63 -1.64 -13.25
N GLU A 86 10.80 -2.84 -12.68
CA GLU A 86 10.35 -4.08 -13.30
C GLU A 86 8.82 -4.21 -13.33
N ASN A 87 8.14 -3.72 -12.29
CA ASN A 87 6.69 -3.85 -12.14
C ASN A 87 5.86 -2.66 -12.62
N GLN A 88 6.45 -1.48 -12.85
CA GLN A 88 5.68 -0.28 -13.20
C GLN A 88 4.84 -0.42 -14.47
N ASN A 89 5.27 -1.24 -15.43
CA ASN A 89 4.57 -1.47 -16.69
C ASN A 89 3.58 -2.65 -16.63
N ASN A 90 3.57 -3.41 -15.53
CA ASN A 90 2.73 -4.61 -15.38
C ASN A 90 1.38 -4.29 -14.72
N ILE A 91 1.22 -3.08 -14.19
CA ILE A 91 -0.02 -2.63 -13.55
C ILE A 91 -0.90 -1.97 -14.60
N ASN A 92 -1.92 -2.69 -15.04
CA ASN A 92 -2.87 -2.26 -16.09
C ASN A 92 -4.25 -1.93 -15.49
N SER A 93 -4.30 -1.19 -14.41
CA SER A 93 -5.57 -0.81 -13.78
C SER A 93 -5.57 0.64 -13.35
N ASP A 94 -6.60 1.39 -13.74
CA ASP A 94 -6.79 2.80 -13.34
C ASP A 94 -6.96 2.96 -11.81
N ASN A 95 -7.35 1.88 -11.14
CA ASN A 95 -7.59 1.87 -9.71
C ASN A 95 -6.36 1.49 -8.88
N VAL A 96 -5.26 1.09 -9.52
CA VAL A 96 -4.02 0.68 -8.85
C VAL A 96 -2.87 1.55 -9.28
N LYS A 97 -2.16 2.09 -8.34
CA LYS A 97 -0.99 2.92 -8.59
C LYS A 97 0.22 2.38 -7.83
N LEU A 98 1.29 2.06 -8.55
CA LEU A 98 2.59 1.79 -7.99
C LEU A 98 3.36 3.09 -7.80
N VAL A 99 3.95 3.28 -6.65
CA VAL A 99 4.68 4.48 -6.25
C VAL A 99 6.05 4.08 -5.74
N PHE A 100 7.11 4.63 -6.32
CA PHE A 100 8.43 4.45 -5.75
C PHE A 100 8.54 5.18 -4.41
N TYR A 101 8.96 4.44 -3.39
CA TYR A 101 9.22 4.99 -2.06
C TYR A 101 10.65 5.55 -2.01
N ASP A 102 10.79 6.86 -2.05
CA ASP A 102 12.08 7.57 -2.00
C ASP A 102 12.39 8.21 -0.63
N GLY A 103 11.51 8.00 0.36
CA GLY A 103 11.62 8.57 1.70
C GLY A 103 11.28 10.06 1.79
N ASN A 104 11.68 10.86 0.81
CA ASN A 104 11.57 12.32 0.86
C ASN A 104 10.22 12.86 0.34
N SER A 105 9.68 12.26 -0.70
CA SER A 105 8.44 12.74 -1.35
C SER A 105 7.18 12.03 -0.88
N VAL A 106 7.30 11.04 0.01
CA VAL A 106 6.18 10.19 0.44
C VAL A 106 5.09 11.00 1.12
N LYS A 107 5.45 11.89 2.04
CA LYS A 107 4.48 12.70 2.76
C LYS A 107 3.66 13.58 1.81
N SER A 108 4.29 14.22 0.85
CA SER A 108 3.59 15.06 -0.14
C SER A 108 2.73 14.23 -1.09
N LYS A 109 3.19 13.05 -1.50
CA LYS A 109 2.41 12.11 -2.31
C LYS A 109 1.19 11.59 -1.54
N LEU A 110 1.36 11.15 -0.29
CA LEU A 110 0.26 10.74 0.57
C LEU A 110 -0.74 11.88 0.78
N TYR A 111 -0.26 13.08 1.07
CA TYR A 111 -1.10 14.25 1.30
C TYR A 111 -1.95 14.60 0.07
N SER A 112 -1.35 14.59 -1.13
CA SER A 112 -2.08 14.85 -2.38
C SER A 112 -3.17 13.80 -2.64
N ILE A 113 -2.89 12.54 -2.35
CA ILE A 113 -3.81 11.42 -2.58
C ILE A 113 -4.93 11.42 -1.53
N ILE A 114 -4.58 11.51 -0.26
CA ILE A 114 -5.55 11.47 0.84
C ILE A 114 -6.46 12.69 0.82
N ASN A 115 -6.00 13.86 0.40
CA ASN A 115 -6.84 15.05 0.25
C ASN A 115 -7.76 15.01 -0.96
N ILE A 116 -7.35 14.36 -2.05
CA ILE A 116 -8.11 14.32 -3.31
C ILE A 116 -9.09 13.15 -3.33
N THR A 117 -8.78 12.07 -2.62
CA THR A 117 -9.57 10.85 -2.67
C THR A 117 -10.64 10.88 -1.59
N ASN A 118 -11.91 10.99 -2.01
CA ASN A 118 -13.04 10.72 -1.13
C ASN A 118 -13.08 9.22 -0.83
N PHE A 119 -12.44 8.81 0.24
CA PHE A 119 -12.54 7.44 0.74
C PHE A 119 -13.07 7.48 2.18
N ASN A 120 -13.93 6.52 2.47
CA ASN A 120 -14.53 6.36 3.80
C ASN A 120 -13.75 5.39 4.68
N ASN A 121 -12.95 4.52 4.06
CA ASN A 121 -12.20 3.49 4.77
C ASN A 121 -10.76 3.44 4.23
N LEU A 122 -9.83 3.26 5.16
CA LEU A 122 -8.41 3.10 4.87
C LEU A 122 -7.94 1.75 5.39
N TYR A 123 -7.37 0.94 4.50
CA TYR A 123 -6.70 -0.32 4.83
C TYR A 123 -5.21 -0.17 4.56
N VAL A 124 -4.39 -0.66 5.47
CA VAL A 124 -2.93 -0.60 5.36
C VAL A 124 -2.36 -1.99 5.60
N HIS A 125 -1.48 -2.43 4.71
CA HIS A 125 -0.82 -3.73 4.80
C HIS A 125 0.64 -3.65 4.36
N ALA A 126 1.55 -4.30 5.08
CA ALA A 126 2.90 -4.57 4.60
C ALA A 126 2.94 -6.00 4.05
N PHE A 127 3.22 -6.16 2.77
CA PHE A 127 3.21 -7.47 2.14
C PHE A 127 4.40 -8.32 2.61
N GLY A 128 4.14 -9.57 2.93
CA GLY A 128 5.16 -10.55 3.30
C GLY A 128 6.12 -10.05 4.40
N ASN A 129 7.41 -10.03 4.07
CA ASN A 129 8.50 -9.66 4.98
C ASN A 129 8.96 -8.19 4.83
N TYR A 130 8.28 -7.36 4.03
CA TYR A 130 8.72 -5.99 3.73
C TYR A 130 8.92 -5.14 4.99
N SER A 131 8.03 -5.23 5.98
CA SER A 131 8.17 -4.47 7.23
C SER A 131 9.41 -4.82 8.04
N SER A 132 9.93 -6.02 7.90
CA SER A 132 11.16 -6.45 8.58
C SER A 132 12.41 -6.24 7.75
N VAL A 133 12.33 -6.42 6.44
CA VAL A 133 13.44 -6.27 5.50
C VAL A 133 13.76 -4.79 5.25
N TYR A 134 12.74 -3.96 5.17
CA TYR A 134 12.81 -2.49 4.99
C TYR A 134 12.29 -1.76 6.23
N ARG A 135 12.80 -2.15 7.40
CA ARG A 135 12.26 -1.71 8.70
C ARG A 135 12.26 -0.20 8.87
N GLU A 136 13.40 0.46 8.61
CA GLU A 136 13.53 1.90 8.79
C GLU A 136 12.62 2.66 7.81
N GLU A 137 12.57 2.21 6.56
CA GLU A 137 11.71 2.77 5.54
C GLU A 137 10.22 2.59 5.89
N TYR A 138 9.85 1.42 6.42
CA TYR A 138 8.48 1.13 6.81
C TYR A 138 8.04 1.92 8.04
N GLU A 139 8.88 2.03 9.07
CA GLU A 139 8.60 2.83 10.26
C GLU A 139 8.39 4.31 9.87
N THR A 140 9.29 4.88 9.07
CA THR A 140 9.14 6.26 8.55
C THR A 140 7.90 6.43 7.67
N PHE A 141 7.58 5.41 6.86
CA PHE A 141 6.37 5.40 6.04
C PHE A 141 5.10 5.47 6.91
N MET A 142 5.02 4.66 7.96
CA MET A 142 3.87 4.64 8.88
C MET A 142 3.71 5.95 9.63
N GLU A 143 4.79 6.56 10.13
CA GLU A 143 4.77 7.88 10.77
C GLU A 143 4.24 8.97 9.82
N ASN A 144 4.68 8.97 8.56
CA ASN A 144 4.20 9.90 7.55
C ASN A 144 2.71 9.67 7.22
N LEU A 145 2.29 8.42 7.10
CA LEU A 145 0.91 8.05 6.83
C LEU A 145 -0.02 8.51 7.95
N GLU A 146 0.33 8.25 9.21
CA GLU A 146 -0.43 8.68 10.37
C GLU A 146 -0.55 10.21 10.42
N CYS A 147 0.56 10.93 10.23
CA CYS A 147 0.58 12.39 10.21
C CYS A 147 -0.38 12.94 9.14
N VAL A 148 -0.35 12.40 7.92
CA VAL A 148 -1.21 12.84 6.82
C VAL A 148 -2.67 12.50 7.06
N TYR A 149 -2.95 11.30 7.59
CA TYR A 149 -4.30 10.86 7.92
C TYR A 149 -4.96 11.76 8.96
N TYR A 150 -4.27 12.04 10.08
CA TYR A 150 -4.77 12.94 11.11
C TYR A 150 -4.97 14.38 10.60
N THR A 151 -4.09 14.87 9.74
CA THR A 151 -4.23 16.17 9.11
C THR A 151 -5.47 16.23 8.22
N ALA A 152 -5.72 15.20 7.42
CA ALA A 152 -6.90 15.09 6.57
C ALA A 152 -8.20 15.03 7.40
N CYS A 153 -8.22 14.21 8.45
CA CYS A 153 -9.36 14.12 9.37
C CYS A 153 -9.67 15.46 10.06
N SER A 154 -8.64 16.18 10.50
CA SER A 154 -8.78 17.51 11.12
C SER A 154 -9.34 18.52 10.14
N SER A 155 -8.87 18.52 8.89
CA SER A 155 -9.36 19.42 7.84
C SER A 155 -10.83 19.17 7.51
N ILE A 156 -11.25 17.90 7.43
CA ILE A 156 -12.66 17.53 7.21
C ILE A 156 -13.53 17.97 8.39
N SER A 157 -13.08 17.78 9.62
CA SER A 157 -13.80 18.20 10.82
C SER A 157 -13.99 19.71 10.86
N ILE A 158 -12.96 20.47 10.51
CA ILE A 158 -13.03 21.94 10.42
C ILE A 158 -14.00 22.35 9.32
N ALA A 159 -13.91 21.77 8.13
CA ALA A 159 -14.82 22.10 7.01
C ALA A 159 -16.29 21.79 7.34
N ASN A 160 -16.56 20.68 8.05
CA ASN A 160 -17.91 20.34 8.49
C ASN A 160 -18.45 21.32 9.53
N ARG A 161 -17.61 21.75 10.48
CA ARG A 161 -17.99 22.79 11.46
C ARG A 161 -18.33 24.12 10.79
N PHE A 162 -17.54 24.56 9.82
CA PHE A 162 -17.83 25.77 9.04
C PHE A 162 -19.12 25.62 8.23
N ARG A 163 -19.38 24.47 7.63
CA ARG A 163 -20.61 24.18 6.90
C ARG A 163 -21.85 24.26 7.80
N GLU A 164 -21.78 23.75 9.01
CA GLU A 164 -22.84 23.84 10.01
C GLU A 164 -23.11 25.29 10.45
N VAL A 165 -22.07 26.11 10.60
CA VAL A 165 -22.19 27.53 10.93
C VAL A 165 -22.88 28.31 9.81
N PHE A 166 -22.52 28.07 8.55
CA PHE A 166 -23.14 28.74 7.39
C PHE A 166 -24.61 28.34 7.18
N ILE A 167 -25.02 27.15 7.57
CA ILE A 167 -26.42 26.68 7.44
C ILE A 167 -27.31 27.26 8.56
N ARG A 168 -26.75 27.68 9.69
CA ARG A 168 -27.48 28.20 10.85
C ARG A 168 -27.64 29.72 10.92
N THR A 169 -27.08 30.46 9.99
CA THR A 169 -27.31 31.92 9.88
C THR A 169 -28.54 32.17 9.04
N PRO A 170 -29.63 32.78 9.62
CA PRO A 170 -30.85 33.12 8.88
C PRO A 170 -30.61 34.19 7.81
#